data_4e9671fc53530767a99c874bd8bf24fa
#
_entry.id   4e9671fc53530767a99c874bd8bf24fa
#
_cell.length_a   1.000
_cell.length_b   1.000
_cell.length_c   1.000
_cell.angle_alpha   90.00
_cell.angle_beta   90.00
_cell.angle_gamma   90.00
#
_symmetry.space_group_name_H-M   'P 1'
#
loop_
_entity.id
_entity.type
_entity.pdbx_description
1 polymer ?
#
loop_
_entity_poly.entity_id
_entity_poly.type
_entity_poly.pdbx_seq_one_letter_code
_entity_poly.pdbx_strand_id
1 'polypeptide(L)'
;MTDNIISEIEKYIAAQVLKQPTRKIAADESLISSGLIDSFSLMDLALFAEDTFGVRIEDTELNANTFDNLTQLASLIESRKA
;
A
#
# COMPACT_ATOMS: atom_id res chain seq x y z
N MET A 1 3.41 -2.09 -14.44
CA MET A 1 4.59 -2.79 -13.92
C MET A 1 4.65 -2.70 -12.43
N THR A 2 5.07 -3.78 -11.78
CA THR A 2 5.10 -3.87 -10.32
C THR A 2 5.96 -2.79 -9.68
N ASP A 3 7.10 -2.48 -10.28
CA ASP A 3 8.00 -1.45 -9.75
C ASP A 3 7.35 -0.07 -9.71
N ASN A 4 6.55 0.27 -10.72
CA ASN A 4 5.84 1.54 -10.73
C ASN A 4 4.79 1.58 -9.62
N ILE A 5 4.11 0.47 -9.41
CA ILE A 5 3.10 0.39 -8.37
C ILE A 5 3.74 0.54 -7.00
N ILE A 6 4.86 -0.15 -6.76
CA ILE A 6 5.60 -0.03 -5.51
C ILE A 6 6.02 1.41 -5.28
N SER A 7 6.58 2.06 -6.29
CA SER A 7 7.05 3.44 -6.17
C SER A 7 5.90 4.40 -5.84
N GLU A 8 4.76 4.25 -6.51
CA GLU A 8 3.62 5.12 -6.26
C GLU A 8 3.06 4.94 -4.86
N ILE A 9 2.96 3.69 -4.40
CA ILE A 9 2.47 3.39 -3.06
C ILE A 9 3.44 3.93 -2.01
N GLU A 10 4.73 3.73 -2.23
CA GLU A 10 5.77 4.22 -1.31
C GLU A 10 5.66 5.73 -1.14
N LYS A 11 5.53 6.45 -2.24
CA LYS A 11 5.38 7.91 -2.19
C LYS A 11 4.14 8.33 -1.43
N TYR A 12 3.04 7.64 -1.67
CA TYR A 12 1.79 7.95 -1.00
C TYR A 12 1.93 7.74 0.51
N ILE A 13 2.45 6.58 0.91
CA ILE A 13 2.60 6.27 2.33
C ILE A 13 3.53 7.26 3.00
N ALA A 14 4.67 7.53 2.39
CA ALA A 14 5.65 8.44 2.99
C ALA A 14 5.08 9.84 3.14
N ALA A 15 4.40 10.35 2.12
CA ALA A 15 3.91 11.73 2.13
C ALA A 15 2.62 11.89 2.92
N GLN A 16 1.68 10.97 2.77
CA GLN A 16 0.33 11.15 3.32
C GLN A 16 0.12 10.44 4.64
N VAL A 17 0.73 9.30 4.84
CA VAL A 17 0.54 8.51 6.06
C VAL A 17 1.59 8.90 7.10
N LEU A 18 2.86 8.86 6.72
CA LEU A 18 3.97 9.12 7.63
C LEU A 18 4.34 10.59 7.72
N LYS A 19 3.86 11.41 6.79
CA LYS A 19 4.18 12.84 6.72
C LYS A 19 5.68 13.08 6.58
N GLN A 20 6.37 12.17 5.91
CA GLN A 20 7.81 12.23 5.68
C GLN A 20 8.09 11.93 4.21
N PRO A 21 7.83 12.90 3.31
CA PRO A 21 7.86 12.65 1.87
C PRO A 21 9.20 12.18 1.32
N THR A 22 10.28 12.38 2.05
CA THR A 22 11.60 11.91 1.64
C THR A 22 11.97 10.56 2.21
N ARG A 23 11.10 9.98 3.07
CA ARG A 23 11.38 8.69 3.68
C ARG A 23 11.33 7.58 2.64
N LYS A 24 12.28 6.67 2.72
CA LYS A 24 12.31 5.47 1.89
C LYS A 24 11.72 4.31 2.66
N ILE A 25 10.92 3.51 1.98
CA ILE A 25 10.30 2.32 2.56
C ILE A 25 10.77 1.13 1.74
N ALA A 26 11.41 0.17 2.39
CA ALA A 26 11.88 -1.03 1.69
C ALA A 26 10.69 -1.85 1.20
N ALA A 27 10.84 -2.48 0.04
CA ALA A 27 9.75 -3.25 -0.56
C ALA A 27 9.30 -4.41 0.32
N ASP A 28 10.19 -4.93 1.16
CA ASP A 28 9.89 -6.05 2.07
C ASP A 28 9.71 -5.60 3.52
N GLU A 29 9.69 -4.29 3.78
CA GLU A 29 9.49 -3.78 5.12
C GLU A 29 8.04 -4.02 5.57
N SER A 30 7.88 -4.54 6.80
CA SER A 30 6.54 -4.77 7.35
C SER A 30 5.80 -3.45 7.51
N LEU A 31 4.58 -3.39 6.99
CA LEU A 31 3.76 -2.18 7.05
C LEU A 31 2.71 -2.28 8.15
N ILE A 32 1.99 -3.39 8.18
CA ILE A 32 0.85 -3.57 9.08
C ILE A 32 1.31 -4.19 10.40
N SER A 33 2.05 -5.29 10.34
CA SER A 33 2.45 -6.00 11.57
C SER A 33 3.44 -5.21 12.40
N SER A 34 4.20 -4.29 11.78
CA SER A 34 5.11 -3.42 12.51
C SER A 34 4.43 -2.19 13.12
N GLY A 35 3.16 -1.95 12.75
CA GLY A 35 2.44 -0.77 13.18
C GLY A 35 2.78 0.50 12.43
N LEU A 36 3.49 0.39 11.33
CA LEU A 36 3.84 1.56 10.52
C LEU A 36 2.59 2.23 9.94
N ILE A 37 1.63 1.41 9.53
CA ILE A 37 0.35 1.88 9.00
C ILE A 37 -0.77 1.36 9.90
N ASP A 38 -1.60 2.26 10.42
CA ASP A 38 -2.74 1.87 11.25
C ASP A 38 -3.97 1.56 10.38
N SER A 39 -5.05 1.11 11.02
CA SER A 39 -6.25 0.69 10.29
C SER A 39 -6.94 1.85 9.57
N PHE A 40 -6.86 3.06 10.11
CA PHE A 40 -7.45 4.22 9.43
C PHE A 40 -6.67 4.56 8.17
N SER A 41 -5.35 4.50 8.25
CA SER A 41 -4.50 4.76 7.08
C SER A 41 -4.66 3.69 6.02
N LEU A 42 -4.94 2.45 6.43
CA LEU A 42 -5.20 1.38 5.46
C LEU A 42 -6.44 1.68 4.61
N MET A 43 -7.47 2.26 5.20
CA MET A 43 -8.66 2.64 4.45
C MET A 43 -8.32 3.71 3.41
N ASP A 44 -7.52 4.70 3.79
CA ASP A 44 -7.07 5.73 2.85
C ASP A 44 -6.21 5.13 1.75
N LEU A 45 -5.36 4.17 2.09
CA LEU A 45 -4.52 3.48 1.12
C LEU A 45 -5.38 2.72 0.10
N ALA A 46 -6.45 2.08 0.56
CA ALA A 46 -7.37 1.38 -0.34
C ALA A 46 -8.03 2.35 -1.31
N LEU A 47 -8.44 3.51 -0.83
CA LEU A 47 -9.02 4.56 -1.70
C LEU A 47 -7.99 5.07 -2.70
N PHE A 48 -6.75 5.25 -2.25
CA PHE A 48 -5.68 5.66 -3.14
C PHE A 48 -5.47 4.64 -4.27
N ALA A 49 -5.47 3.36 -3.93
CA ALA A 49 -5.31 2.31 -4.92
C ALA A 49 -6.44 2.32 -5.94
N GLU A 50 -7.67 2.54 -5.47
CA GLU A 50 -8.82 2.61 -6.36
C GLU A 50 -8.71 3.81 -7.30
N ASP A 51 -8.37 4.98 -6.75
CA ASP A 51 -8.28 6.20 -7.55
C ASP A 51 -7.11 6.17 -8.54
N THR A 52 -5.98 5.61 -8.11
CA THR A 52 -4.75 5.67 -8.91
C THR A 52 -4.65 4.52 -9.90
N PHE A 53 -5.02 3.32 -9.47
CA PHE A 53 -4.83 2.11 -10.27
C PHE A 53 -6.15 1.51 -10.77
N GLY A 54 -7.28 2.01 -10.29
CA GLY A 54 -8.58 1.46 -10.66
C GLY A 54 -8.82 0.08 -10.07
N VAL A 55 -8.20 -0.22 -8.94
CA VAL A 55 -8.26 -1.52 -8.28
C VAL A 55 -8.98 -1.38 -6.96
N ARG A 56 -10.00 -2.19 -6.74
CA ARG A 56 -10.72 -2.19 -5.47
C ARG A 56 -10.13 -3.19 -4.50
N ILE A 57 -9.84 -2.72 -3.29
CA ILE A 57 -9.38 -3.56 -2.19
C ILE A 57 -10.47 -3.52 -1.12
N GLU A 58 -10.98 -4.70 -0.75
CA GLU A 58 -12.08 -4.80 0.21
C GLU A 58 -11.57 -4.59 1.64
N ASP A 59 -12.48 -4.13 2.51
CA ASP A 59 -12.14 -3.91 3.92
C ASP A 59 -11.57 -5.16 4.58
N THR A 60 -12.11 -6.34 4.23
CA THR A 60 -11.66 -7.61 4.78
C THR A 60 -10.25 -7.97 4.37
N GLU A 61 -9.70 -7.27 3.39
CA GLU A 61 -8.35 -7.52 2.88
C GLU A 61 -7.32 -6.57 3.47
N LEU A 62 -7.73 -5.64 4.31
CA LEU A 62 -6.83 -4.64 4.90
C LEU A 62 -6.20 -5.19 6.18
N ASN A 63 -5.39 -6.24 6.03
CA ASN A 63 -4.73 -6.89 7.15
C ASN A 63 -3.43 -7.54 6.69
N ALA A 64 -2.59 -7.92 7.68
CA ALA A 64 -1.27 -8.47 7.40
C ALA A 64 -1.32 -9.84 6.72
N ASN A 65 -2.43 -10.56 6.84
CA ASN A 65 -2.58 -11.85 6.17
C ASN A 65 -2.72 -11.70 4.66
N THR A 66 -3.27 -10.56 4.23
CA THR A 66 -3.45 -10.28 2.80
C THR A 66 -2.19 -9.64 2.21
N PHE A 67 -1.65 -8.64 2.89
CA PHE A 67 -0.39 -8.01 2.49
C PHE A 67 0.22 -7.35 3.72
N ASP A 68 1.54 -7.36 3.79
CA ASP A 68 2.25 -6.72 4.90
C ASP A 68 3.45 -5.92 4.42
N ASN A 69 3.70 -5.89 3.11
CA ASN A 69 4.78 -5.07 2.55
C ASN A 69 4.38 -4.58 1.16
N LEU A 70 5.22 -3.70 0.60
CA LEU A 70 4.93 -3.09 -0.69
C LEU A 70 4.89 -4.11 -1.81
N THR A 71 5.76 -5.10 -1.78
CA THR A 71 5.80 -6.15 -2.80
C THR A 71 4.48 -6.93 -2.83
N GLN A 72 3.99 -7.31 -1.68
CA GLN A 72 2.74 -8.06 -1.58
C GLN A 72 1.56 -7.21 -2.02
N LEU A 73 1.53 -5.95 -1.59
CA LEU A 73 0.45 -5.06 -2.00
C LEU A 73 0.48 -4.79 -3.49
N ALA A 74 1.66 -4.58 -4.05
CA ALA A 74 1.80 -4.36 -5.49
C ALA A 74 1.34 -5.59 -6.29
N SER A 75 1.68 -6.78 -5.81
CA SER A 75 1.23 -8.01 -6.46
C SER A 75 -0.29 -8.15 -6.43
N LEU A 76 -0.91 -7.79 -5.30
CA LEU A 76 -2.36 -7.81 -5.20
C LEU A 76 -3.00 -6.84 -6.20
N ILE A 77 -2.48 -5.63 -6.27
CA ILE A 77 -2.98 -4.62 -7.21
C ILE A 77 -2.79 -5.11 -8.65
N GLU A 78 -1.61 -5.61 -8.95
CA GLU A 78 -1.28 -6.10 -10.29
C GLU A 78 -2.23 -7.21 -10.73
N SER A 79 -2.58 -8.11 -9.81
CA SER A 79 -3.46 -9.23 -10.12
C SER A 79 -4.89 -8.79 -10.39
N ARG A 80 -5.28 -7.60 -9.95
CA ARG A 80 -6.64 -7.08 -10.09
C ARG A 80 -6.78 -6.04 -11.19
N LYS A 81 -5.68 -5.55 -11.72
CA LYS A 81 -5.74 -4.60 -12.83
C LYS A 81 -6.25 -5.32 -14.08
N ALA A 82 -7.17 -4.68 -14.73
CA ALA A 82 -7.75 -5.21 -15.96
C ALA A 82 -6.80 -5.06 -17.15
#